data_82f27906baebc5c7c3b42de2dc9c773a
#
_entry.id   82f27906baebc5c7c3b42de2dc9c773a
#
_cell.length_a   1.000
_cell.length_b   1.000
_cell.length_c   1.000
_cell.angle_alpha   90.00
_cell.angle_beta   90.00
_cell.angle_gamma   90.00
#
_symmetry.space_group_name_H-M   'P 1'
#
loop_
_entity.id
_entity.type
_entity.pdbx_description
1 polymer ?
#
loop_
_entity_poly.entity_id
_entity_poly.type
_entity_poly.pdbx_seq_one_letter_code
_entity_poly.pdbx_strand_id
1 'polypeptide(L)'
;MEITTEKNEILKKAWEERCKLIQQGNKIFSEGDGLYRESVRLREEGNKLWMEGSNLWTEGDNIFEKCILEVYGNIKFKWKNYSKEKDDCECHLETGEVFKP
;
A
#
# COMPACT_ATOMS: atom_id res chain seq x y z
N MET A 1 20.87 -4.27 15.23
CA MET A 1 19.88 -3.17 15.25
C MET A 1 18.86 -3.41 16.33
N GLU A 2 18.59 -2.39 17.11
CA GLU A 2 17.70 -2.51 18.26
C GLU A 2 16.26 -2.13 17.87
N ILE A 3 15.31 -3.00 18.20
CA ILE A 3 13.88 -2.75 17.96
C ILE A 3 13.31 -2.20 19.26
N THR A 4 12.82 -0.96 19.22
CA THR A 4 12.17 -0.36 20.39
C THR A 4 10.65 -0.40 20.21
N THR A 5 9.92 -0.43 21.32
CA THR A 5 8.46 -0.38 21.30
C THR A 5 7.95 0.88 20.59
N GLU A 6 8.58 2.01 20.86
CA GLU A 6 8.20 3.28 20.25
C GLU A 6 8.34 3.27 18.73
N LYS A 7 9.49 2.79 18.24
CA LYS A 7 9.73 2.68 16.79
C LYS A 7 8.76 1.71 16.15
N ASN A 8 8.49 0.59 16.80
CA ASN A 8 7.55 -0.41 16.31
C ASN A 8 6.14 0.17 16.20
N GLU A 9 5.71 0.96 17.16
CA GLU A 9 4.39 1.60 17.15
C GLU A 9 4.26 2.62 16.01
N ILE A 10 5.31 3.39 15.74
CA ILE A 10 5.33 4.33 14.62
C ILE A 10 5.15 3.58 13.31
N LEU A 11 5.88 2.47 13.13
CA LEU A 11 5.78 1.67 11.91
C LEU A 11 4.42 0.99 11.80
N LYS A 12 3.83 0.53 12.90
CA LYS A 12 2.49 -0.05 12.87
C LYS A 12 1.46 0.95 12.39
N LYS A 13 1.53 2.18 12.86
CA LYS A 13 0.61 3.24 12.41
C LYS A 13 0.79 3.52 10.93
N ALA A 14 2.03 3.58 10.45
CA ALA A 14 2.31 3.78 9.03
C ALA A 14 1.78 2.62 8.18
N TRP A 15 1.90 1.39 8.67
CA TRP A 15 1.36 0.21 7.99
C TRP A 15 -0.16 0.27 7.91
N GLU A 16 -0.82 0.64 9.01
CA GLU A 16 -2.28 0.78 9.04
C GLU A 16 -2.75 1.84 8.04
N GLU A 17 -2.04 2.96 7.94
CA GLU A 17 -2.33 4.01 6.97
C GLU A 17 -2.21 3.48 5.54
N ARG A 18 -1.12 2.75 5.26
CA ARG A 18 -0.93 2.10 3.97
C ARG A 18 -2.08 1.16 3.64
N CYS A 19 -2.49 0.33 4.60
CA CYS A 19 -3.58 -0.62 4.40
C CYS A 19 -4.89 0.08 4.06
N LYS A 20 -5.17 1.21 4.71
CA LYS A 20 -6.36 2.01 4.41
C LYS A 20 -6.33 2.53 2.97
N LEU A 21 -5.17 3.05 2.54
CA LEU A 21 -5.02 3.57 1.18
C LEU A 21 -5.15 2.46 0.13
N ILE A 22 -4.59 1.28 0.40
CA ILE A 22 -4.72 0.12 -0.48
C ILE A 22 -6.19 -0.29 -0.60
N GLN A 23 -6.91 -0.35 0.52
CA GLN A 23 -8.33 -0.70 0.51
C GLN A 23 -9.16 0.31 -0.28
N GLN A 24 -8.87 1.60 -0.11
CA GLN A 24 -9.53 2.66 -0.89
C GLN A 24 -9.22 2.51 -2.38
N GLY A 25 -7.95 2.23 -2.71
CA GLY A 25 -7.54 2.03 -4.08
C GLY A 25 -8.24 0.84 -4.72
N ASN A 26 -8.33 -0.27 -4.01
CA ASN A 26 -9.00 -1.48 -4.50
C ASN A 26 -10.49 -1.25 -4.74
N LYS A 27 -11.14 -0.50 -3.85
CA LYS A 27 -12.54 -0.15 -4.02
C LYS A 27 -12.74 0.70 -5.26
N ILE A 28 -11.90 1.69 -5.48
CA ILE A 28 -11.95 2.56 -6.65
C ILE A 28 -11.69 1.75 -7.93
N PHE A 29 -10.74 0.81 -7.90
CA PHE A 29 -10.50 -0.08 -9.03
C PHE A 29 -11.72 -0.91 -9.37
N SER A 30 -12.41 -1.48 -8.37
CA SER A 30 -13.63 -2.26 -8.60
C SER A 30 -14.72 -1.42 -9.25
N GLU A 31 -14.88 -0.18 -8.80
CA GLU A 31 -15.84 0.75 -9.38
C GLU A 31 -15.48 1.08 -10.83
N GLY A 32 -14.19 1.31 -11.10
CA GLY A 32 -13.70 1.57 -12.44
C GLY A 32 -13.91 0.40 -13.39
N ASP A 33 -13.62 -0.83 -12.92
CA ASP A 33 -13.84 -2.04 -13.69
C ASP A 33 -15.32 -2.22 -14.05
N GLY A 34 -16.21 -1.97 -13.09
CA GLY A 34 -17.64 -2.06 -13.30
C GLY A 34 -18.11 -1.09 -14.38
N LEU A 35 -17.67 0.14 -14.29
CA LEU A 35 -18.02 1.17 -15.28
C LEU A 35 -17.45 0.84 -16.66
N TYR A 36 -16.25 0.35 -16.70
CA TYR A 36 -15.59 -0.03 -17.95
C TYR A 36 -16.37 -1.12 -18.69
N ARG A 37 -16.90 -2.09 -17.95
CA ARG A 37 -17.68 -3.21 -18.53
C ARG A 37 -19.05 -2.80 -19.01
N GLU A 38 -19.67 -1.83 -18.35
CA GLU A 38 -21.05 -1.44 -18.63
C GLU A 38 -21.22 -0.67 -19.93
N SER A 39 -20.28 0.22 -20.26
CA SER A 39 -20.45 1.06 -21.41
C SER A 39 -19.15 1.70 -21.87
N VAL A 40 -18.98 1.78 -23.19
CA VAL A 40 -17.85 2.49 -23.81
C VAL A 40 -17.83 3.98 -23.42
N ARG A 41 -18.99 4.58 -23.17
CA ARG A 41 -19.07 5.98 -22.75
C ARG A 41 -18.45 6.21 -21.37
N LEU A 42 -18.46 5.18 -20.52
CA LEU A 42 -17.91 5.25 -19.15
C LEU A 42 -16.44 4.86 -19.10
N ARG A 43 -15.86 4.51 -20.23
CA ARG A 43 -14.47 4.06 -20.30
C ARG A 43 -13.48 5.07 -19.74
N GLU A 44 -13.64 6.33 -20.08
CA GLU A 44 -12.75 7.39 -19.61
C GLU A 44 -12.85 7.56 -18.09
N GLU A 45 -14.06 7.49 -17.57
CA GLU A 45 -14.30 7.58 -16.13
C GLU A 45 -13.70 6.38 -15.39
N GLY A 46 -13.88 5.17 -15.95
CA GLY A 46 -13.28 3.98 -15.40
C GLY A 46 -11.75 4.05 -15.37
N ASN A 47 -11.15 4.53 -16.47
CA ASN A 47 -9.69 4.71 -16.54
C ASN A 47 -9.18 5.73 -15.52
N LYS A 48 -9.93 6.80 -15.32
CA LYS A 48 -9.59 7.82 -14.33
C LYS A 48 -9.58 7.23 -12.92
N LEU A 49 -10.60 6.45 -12.58
CA LEU A 49 -10.68 5.78 -11.28
C LEU A 49 -9.54 4.76 -11.12
N TRP A 50 -9.20 4.08 -12.18
CA TRP A 50 -8.10 3.12 -12.17
C TRP A 50 -6.77 3.80 -11.83
N MET A 51 -6.50 4.93 -12.47
CA MET A 51 -5.29 5.72 -12.20
C MET A 51 -5.28 6.24 -10.77
N GLU A 52 -6.42 6.70 -10.29
CA GLU A 52 -6.58 7.21 -8.93
C GLU A 52 -6.28 6.10 -7.90
N GLY A 53 -6.82 4.89 -8.13
CA GLY A 53 -6.52 3.75 -7.27
C GLY A 53 -5.04 3.38 -7.27
N SER A 54 -4.42 3.37 -8.45
CA SER A 54 -2.99 3.11 -8.59
C SER A 54 -2.14 4.13 -7.83
N ASN A 55 -2.53 5.40 -7.88
CA ASN A 55 -1.82 6.45 -7.16
C ASN A 55 -1.93 6.25 -5.65
N LEU A 56 -3.08 5.79 -5.15
CA LEU A 56 -3.24 5.50 -3.73
C LEU A 56 -2.36 4.34 -3.29
N TRP A 57 -2.22 3.30 -4.11
CA TRP A 57 -1.29 2.21 -3.83
C TRP A 57 0.14 2.72 -3.70
N THR A 58 0.59 3.52 -4.66
CA THR A 58 1.94 4.09 -4.68
C THR A 58 2.16 4.99 -3.47
N GLU A 59 1.18 5.82 -3.14
CA GLU A 59 1.23 6.70 -1.98
C GLU A 59 1.38 5.90 -0.68
N GLY A 60 0.60 4.83 -0.54
CA GLY A 60 0.68 3.99 0.64
C GLY A 60 2.04 3.33 0.81
N ASP A 61 2.58 2.76 -0.27
CA ASP A 61 3.91 2.15 -0.24
C ASP A 61 4.98 3.19 0.10
N ASN A 62 4.91 4.37 -0.50
CA ASN A 62 5.88 5.44 -0.27
C ASN A 62 5.84 5.95 1.17
N ILE A 63 4.66 6.09 1.74
CA ILE A 63 4.48 6.50 3.13
C ILE A 63 5.18 5.51 4.06
N PHE A 64 4.94 4.22 3.84
CA PHE A 64 5.53 3.20 4.69
C PHE A 64 7.05 3.13 4.55
N GLU A 65 7.55 3.12 3.31
CA GLU A 65 9.00 3.09 3.02
C GLU A 65 9.71 4.30 3.59
N LYS A 66 9.12 5.47 3.46
CA LYS A 66 9.67 6.70 4.04
C LYS A 66 9.73 6.61 5.56
N CYS A 67 8.71 6.01 6.17
CA CYS A 67 8.64 5.84 7.61
C CYS A 67 9.74 4.87 8.10
N ILE A 68 10.00 3.80 7.35
CA ILE A 68 11.12 2.89 7.64
C ILE A 68 12.43 3.68 7.69
N LEU A 69 12.63 4.52 6.68
CA LEU A 69 13.84 5.34 6.58
C LEU A 69 13.98 6.29 7.78
N GLU A 70 12.90 6.91 8.17
CA GLU A 70 12.89 7.84 9.31
C GLU A 70 13.14 7.15 10.65
N VAL A 71 12.61 5.93 10.82
CA VAL A 71 12.70 5.22 12.09
C VAL A 71 14.02 4.46 12.24
N TYR A 72 14.43 3.74 11.23
CA TYR A 72 15.60 2.87 11.28
C TYR A 72 16.76 3.31 10.40
N GLY A 73 16.55 4.32 9.58
CA GLY A 73 17.55 4.73 8.60
C GLY A 73 17.58 3.79 7.42
N ASN A 74 18.71 3.70 6.78
CA ASN A 74 18.87 2.97 5.51
C ASN A 74 19.06 1.48 5.75
N ILE A 75 18.00 0.80 6.15
CA ILE A 75 18.00 -0.67 6.31
C ILE A 75 17.40 -1.34 5.08
N LYS A 76 17.66 -2.63 4.94
CA LYS A 76 17.10 -3.43 3.85
C LYS A 76 15.70 -3.90 4.21
N PHE A 77 14.83 -3.97 3.23
CA PHE A 77 13.50 -4.56 3.39
C PHE A 77 13.08 -5.20 2.07
N LYS A 78 12.15 -6.15 2.17
CA LYS A 78 11.60 -6.85 1.01
C LYS A 78 10.10 -6.90 1.08
N TRP A 79 9.47 -6.65 -0.05
CA TRP A 79 8.04 -6.87 -0.22
C TRP A 79 7.83 -8.31 -0.71
N LYS A 80 6.87 -9.01 -0.10
CA LYS A 80 6.49 -10.36 -0.49
C LYS A 80 5.00 -10.43 -0.74
N ASN A 81 4.59 -11.41 -1.52
CA ASN A 81 3.18 -11.65 -1.86
C ASN A 81 2.55 -10.44 -2.55
N TYR A 82 3.29 -9.83 -3.46
CA TYR A 82 2.82 -8.68 -4.20
C TYR A 82 1.75 -9.14 -5.18
N SER A 83 0.49 -9.07 -4.75
CA SER A 83 -0.64 -9.39 -5.60
C SER A 83 -1.05 -8.18 -6.44
N LYS A 84 -1.90 -8.42 -7.42
CA LYS A 84 -2.45 -7.37 -8.26
C LYS A 84 -3.23 -6.33 -7.44
N GLU A 85 -3.88 -6.78 -6.38
CA GLU A 85 -4.69 -5.93 -5.51
C GLU A 85 -3.94 -5.45 -4.27
N LYS A 86 -2.77 -6.00 -4.02
CA LYS A 86 -1.90 -5.66 -2.88
C LYS A 86 -2.53 -5.87 -1.50
N ASP A 87 -3.60 -6.65 -1.43
CA ASP A 87 -4.29 -6.90 -0.16
C ASP A 87 -3.48 -7.79 0.77
N ASP A 88 -2.65 -8.66 0.21
CA ASP A 88 -1.89 -9.66 0.94
C ASP A 88 -0.39 -9.40 0.95
N CYS A 89 0.03 -8.20 0.58
CA CYS A 89 1.44 -7.83 0.60
C CYS A 89 2.00 -7.86 2.01
N GLU A 90 3.22 -8.39 2.13
CA GLU A 90 3.97 -8.39 3.36
C GLU A 90 5.26 -7.60 3.17
N CYS A 91 5.66 -6.87 4.18
CA CYS A 91 6.94 -6.19 4.18
C CYS A 91 7.83 -6.79 5.27
N HIS A 92 8.97 -7.35 4.86
CA HIS A 92 9.94 -7.99 5.74
C HIS A 92 11.14 -7.07 5.92
N LEU A 93 11.37 -6.61 7.14
CA LEU A 93 12.48 -5.73 7.46
C LEU A 93 13.73 -6.53 7.85
N GLU A 94 14.87 -5.93 7.64
CA GLU A 94 16.17 -6.46 8.07
C GLU A 94 16.19 -6.75 9.58
N THR A 95 15.40 -6.02 10.36
CA THR A 95 15.27 -6.21 11.81
C THR A 95 14.62 -7.53 12.21
N GLY A 96 13.98 -8.21 11.26
CA GLY A 96 13.17 -9.41 11.53
C GLY A 96 11.69 -9.12 11.68
N GLU A 97 11.29 -7.85 11.73
CA GLU A 97 9.88 -7.49 11.80
C GLU A 97 9.20 -7.79 10.47
N VAL A 98 7.96 -8.26 10.54
CA VAL A 98 7.12 -8.53 9.37
C VAL A 98 5.81 -7.79 9.54
N PHE A 99 5.46 -6.98 8.55
CA PHE A 99 4.19 -6.26 8.52
C PHE A 99 3.27 -6.93 7.50
N LYS A 100 2.09 -7.29 7.96
CA LYS A 100 1.06 -7.97 7.16
C LYS A 100 -0.25 -7.20 7.24
N PRO A 101 -1.07 -7.31 6.18
CA PRO A 101 -2.42 -6.73 6.23
C PRO A 101 -3.26 -7.29 7.36
#